data_da5583bf7c1a19009fc5aa1dc6b0ac9b
#
_entry.id   da5583bf7c1a19009fc5aa1dc6b0ac9b
#
_cell.length_a   1.000
_cell.length_b   1.000
_cell.length_c   1.000
_cell.angle_alpha   90.00
_cell.angle_beta   90.00
_cell.angle_gamma   90.00
#
_symmetry.space_group_name_H-M   'P 1'
#
loop_
_entity.id
_entity.type
_entity.pdbx_description
1 polymer ?
#
loop_
_entity_poly.entity_id
_entity_poly.type
_entity_poly.pdbx_seq_one_letter_code
_entity_poly.pdbx_strand_id
1 'polypeptide(L)'
;MRKNVKKVIAPLLAAAMALSCTVCVSAAEDETIKLTVWGAEEDQNLLKELTDKFQEKYADQKFDIQIGVESESTAKDTILTDVEAGADVYAFADDQLPDLVKAGALLKLDDYAEALQLADTTLDDVKAANVEGAIDAATIDGSLYAFPRAADNGYFLYYDSSVISEEAAASWDSLLEAADKAGKKVGMTLASGWYNASFFYGAGFTTGLNDDGTTTMDWNGTSADGYTGVDVVKGMLDITSNPAFMAVADGDISNQLASGNLAACVSGTWDAMTAQEAFGDGYAATKLPTFTVGDAQVQQGSVAGYKY
;
A
#
# COMPACT_ATOMS: atom_id res chain seq x y z
N MET A 1 19.36 -3.73 14.46
CA MET A 1 18.08 -3.26 13.94
C MET A 1 16.92 -4.26 14.10
N ARG A 2 17.04 -5.56 13.70
CA ARG A 2 15.94 -6.56 13.84
C ARG A 2 15.34 -6.78 15.26
N LYS A 3 16.07 -6.52 16.33
CA LYS A 3 15.57 -6.73 17.72
C LYS A 3 14.63 -5.63 18.22
N ASN A 4 14.69 -4.44 17.65
CA ASN A 4 13.86 -3.31 18.10
C ASN A 4 12.53 -3.22 17.33
N VAL A 5 12.50 -3.64 16.07
CA VAL A 5 11.27 -3.68 15.25
C VAL A 5 10.23 -4.63 15.86
N LYS A 6 10.66 -5.81 16.34
CA LYS A 6 9.76 -6.75 17.02
C LYS A 6 9.14 -6.22 18.33
N LYS A 7 9.76 -5.21 18.96
CA LYS A 7 9.25 -4.60 20.20
C LYS A 7 8.22 -3.49 19.96
N VAL A 8 8.19 -2.92 18.76
CA VAL A 8 7.34 -1.77 18.43
C VAL A 8 6.01 -2.20 17.79
N ILE A 9 6.03 -3.24 16.93
CA ILE A 9 4.82 -3.70 16.22
C ILE A 9 3.81 -4.37 17.18
N ALA A 10 4.27 -5.19 18.12
CA ALA A 10 3.37 -5.86 19.08
C ALA A 10 2.64 -4.88 20.03
N PRO A 11 3.30 -3.83 20.60
CA PRO A 11 2.59 -2.83 21.39
C PRO A 11 1.67 -1.93 20.57
N LEU A 12 1.96 -1.70 19.29
CA LEU A 12 1.12 -0.86 18.42
C LEU A 12 -0.25 -1.51 18.12
N LEU A 13 -0.26 -2.81 17.81
CA LEU A 13 -1.51 -3.55 17.66
C LEU A 13 -2.28 -3.66 19.01
N ALA A 14 -1.53 -3.82 20.11
CA ALA A 14 -2.08 -3.86 21.46
C ALA A 14 -2.73 -2.52 21.86
N ALA A 15 -2.12 -1.38 21.49
CA ALA A 15 -2.66 -0.08 21.80
C ALA A 15 -3.94 0.22 21.00
N ALA A 16 -3.98 -0.10 19.72
CA ALA A 16 -5.17 0.08 18.89
C ALA A 16 -6.36 -0.78 19.39
N MET A 17 -6.10 -2.01 19.83
CA MET A 17 -7.13 -2.90 20.38
C MET A 17 -7.55 -2.55 21.82
N ALA A 18 -6.65 -1.95 22.62
CA ALA A 18 -7.01 -1.47 23.98
C ALA A 18 -7.88 -0.21 23.94
N LEU A 19 -7.82 0.58 22.87
CA LEU A 19 -8.56 1.84 22.72
C LEU A 19 -10.06 1.64 22.51
N SER A 20 -10.49 0.56 21.85
CA SER A 20 -11.91 0.22 21.72
C SER A 20 -12.56 -0.28 23.03
N CYS A 21 -11.73 -0.64 24.03
CA CYS A 21 -12.21 -1.19 25.32
C CYS A 21 -12.44 -0.16 26.44
N THR A 22 -12.07 1.13 26.23
CA THR A 22 -12.13 2.14 27.31
C THR A 22 -13.53 2.66 27.63
N VAL A 23 -14.59 2.24 26.94
CA VAL A 23 -15.97 2.69 27.21
C VAL A 23 -16.67 1.85 28.28
N CYS A 24 -16.13 0.71 28.71
CA CYS A 24 -16.75 -0.20 29.68
C CYS A 24 -15.83 -0.66 30.80
N VAL A 25 -15.23 0.23 31.58
CA VAL A 25 -14.69 -0.14 32.89
C VAL A 25 -15.80 0.01 33.93
N SER A 26 -16.69 -0.98 33.94
CA SER A 26 -17.57 -1.27 35.08
C SER A 26 -17.70 -2.78 35.20
N ALA A 27 -16.86 -3.34 36.03
CA ALA A 27 -17.00 -4.64 36.73
C ALA A 27 -17.90 -5.70 36.06
N ALA A 28 -17.31 -6.51 35.16
CA ALA A 28 -17.77 -7.87 34.93
C ALA A 28 -16.56 -8.74 34.59
N GLU A 29 -16.09 -9.54 35.52
CA GLU A 29 -14.92 -10.43 35.42
C GLU A 29 -15.06 -11.58 34.40
N ASP A 30 -16.09 -11.58 33.53
CA ASP A 30 -16.42 -12.70 32.63
C ASP A 30 -16.88 -12.29 31.20
N GLU A 31 -16.82 -11.00 30.84
CA GLU A 31 -17.29 -10.57 29.53
C GLU A 31 -16.22 -10.78 28.44
N THR A 32 -16.58 -11.51 27.39
CA THR A 32 -15.69 -11.70 26.23
C THR A 32 -15.68 -10.45 25.36
N ILE A 33 -14.52 -9.85 25.19
CA ILE A 33 -14.28 -8.68 24.32
C ILE A 33 -14.24 -9.15 22.87
N LYS A 34 -15.16 -8.67 22.06
CA LYS A 34 -15.21 -8.99 20.62
C LYS A 34 -14.51 -7.91 19.84
N LEU A 35 -13.61 -8.31 18.94
CA LEU A 35 -12.88 -7.42 18.06
C LEU A 35 -12.86 -7.98 16.65
N THR A 36 -12.97 -7.08 15.67
CA THR A 36 -12.79 -7.39 14.25
C THR A 36 -11.53 -6.70 13.75
N VAL A 37 -10.65 -7.45 13.08
CA VAL A 37 -9.39 -6.96 12.53
C VAL A 37 -9.38 -7.25 11.03
N TRP A 38 -9.17 -6.23 10.19
CA TRP A 38 -9.06 -6.41 8.75
C TRP A 38 -7.64 -6.15 8.25
N GLY A 39 -7.22 -6.94 7.28
CA GLY A 39 -6.00 -6.74 6.51
C GLY A 39 -6.02 -7.51 5.20
N ALA A 40 -5.06 -7.21 4.35
CA ALA A 40 -4.97 -7.81 3.02
C ALA A 40 -4.81 -9.36 3.08
N GLU A 41 -5.09 -10.02 1.97
CA GLU A 41 -5.01 -11.49 1.85
C GLU A 41 -3.61 -12.01 2.21
N GLU A 42 -2.57 -11.32 1.75
CA GLU A 42 -1.17 -11.68 2.03
C GLU A 42 -0.77 -11.53 3.50
N ASP A 43 -1.51 -10.74 4.28
CA ASP A 43 -1.22 -10.48 5.68
C ASP A 43 -1.93 -11.44 6.65
N GLN A 44 -2.83 -12.29 6.18
CA GLN A 44 -3.69 -13.11 7.05
C GLN A 44 -2.90 -13.98 8.03
N ASN A 45 -1.80 -14.58 7.59
CA ASN A 45 -0.94 -15.40 8.47
C ASN A 45 -0.23 -14.53 9.52
N LEU A 46 0.23 -13.33 9.16
CA LEU A 46 0.85 -12.39 10.09
C LEU A 46 -0.16 -11.88 11.12
N LEU A 47 -1.37 -11.51 10.68
CA LEU A 47 -2.44 -11.05 11.56
C LEU A 47 -2.84 -12.12 12.57
N LYS A 48 -2.94 -13.38 12.12
CA LYS A 48 -3.19 -14.49 13.04
C LYS A 48 -2.09 -14.63 14.09
N GLU A 49 -0.81 -14.59 13.69
CA GLU A 49 0.31 -14.66 14.65
C GLU A 49 0.28 -13.49 15.64
N LEU A 50 -0.05 -12.28 15.18
CA LEU A 50 -0.11 -11.09 16.02
C LEU A 50 -1.28 -11.15 17.00
N THR A 51 -2.45 -11.58 16.56
CA THR A 51 -3.64 -11.70 17.42
C THR A 51 -3.48 -12.82 18.45
N ASP A 52 -2.86 -13.94 18.08
CA ASP A 52 -2.52 -15.01 19.04
C ASP A 52 -1.58 -14.48 20.14
N LYS A 53 -0.52 -13.77 19.77
CA LYS A 53 0.42 -13.14 20.72
C LYS A 53 -0.23 -12.05 21.58
N PHE A 54 -1.18 -11.31 21.04
CA PHE A 54 -1.95 -10.34 21.79
C PHE A 54 -2.78 -11.02 22.87
N GLN A 55 -3.49 -12.08 22.53
CA GLN A 55 -4.27 -12.86 23.48
C GLN A 55 -3.40 -13.52 24.56
N GLU A 56 -2.21 -14.00 24.18
CA GLU A 56 -1.23 -14.52 25.16
C GLU A 56 -0.73 -13.44 26.13
N LYS A 57 -0.47 -12.22 25.62
CA LYS A 57 0.01 -11.09 26.45
C LYS A 57 -1.05 -10.64 27.45
N TYR A 58 -2.32 -10.69 27.09
CA TYR A 58 -3.45 -10.24 27.90
C TYR A 58 -4.34 -11.42 28.32
N ALA A 59 -3.73 -12.52 28.75
CA ALA A 59 -4.41 -13.77 29.10
C ALA A 59 -5.35 -13.68 30.32
N ASP A 60 -5.30 -12.59 31.06
CA ASP A 60 -6.24 -12.23 32.13
C ASP A 60 -7.59 -11.73 31.63
N GLN A 61 -7.70 -11.42 30.33
CA GLN A 61 -8.91 -11.02 29.64
C GLN A 61 -9.31 -12.06 28.58
N LYS A 62 -10.60 -12.11 28.26
CA LYS A 62 -11.11 -13.01 27.20
C LYS A 62 -11.40 -12.19 25.94
N PHE A 63 -10.79 -12.60 24.83
CA PHE A 63 -11.01 -11.99 23.53
C PHE A 63 -11.61 -12.99 22.54
N ASP A 64 -12.53 -12.52 21.70
CA ASP A 64 -13.02 -13.17 20.48
C ASP A 64 -12.63 -12.27 19.31
N ILE A 65 -11.50 -12.57 18.67
CA ILE A 65 -10.94 -11.74 17.60
C ILE A 65 -11.27 -12.41 16.26
N GLN A 66 -12.05 -11.71 15.43
CA GLN A 66 -12.38 -12.12 14.08
C GLN A 66 -11.44 -11.41 13.09
N ILE A 67 -10.72 -12.18 12.28
CA ILE A 67 -9.84 -11.64 11.24
C ILE A 67 -10.58 -11.72 9.91
N GLY A 68 -10.74 -10.59 9.23
CA GLY A 68 -11.35 -10.47 7.92
C GLY A 68 -10.35 -10.04 6.85
N VAL A 69 -10.67 -10.35 5.60
CA VAL A 69 -9.88 -9.94 4.43
C VAL A 69 -10.43 -8.61 3.92
N GLU A 70 -9.63 -7.57 3.99
CA GLU A 70 -9.90 -6.27 3.36
C GLU A 70 -8.56 -5.62 3.00
N SER A 71 -8.40 -5.25 1.74
CA SER A 71 -7.17 -4.60 1.28
C SER A 71 -7.08 -3.15 1.77
N GLU A 72 -5.89 -2.70 2.11
CA GLU A 72 -5.64 -1.30 2.42
C GLU A 72 -5.97 -0.35 1.27
N SER A 73 -6.06 -0.83 0.03
CA SER A 73 -6.49 -0.01 -1.12
C SER A 73 -7.99 0.26 -1.15
N THR A 74 -8.81 -0.62 -0.56
CA THR A 74 -10.28 -0.57 -0.58
C THR A 74 -10.91 -0.33 0.78
N ALA A 75 -10.13 -0.40 1.86
CA ALA A 75 -10.61 -0.29 3.25
C ALA A 75 -11.46 0.96 3.49
N LYS A 76 -11.05 2.13 2.97
CA LYS A 76 -11.83 3.36 3.08
C LYS A 76 -13.25 3.19 2.52
N ASP A 77 -13.37 2.66 1.31
CA ASP A 77 -14.66 2.56 0.64
C ASP A 77 -15.60 1.60 1.38
N THR A 78 -15.04 0.50 1.90
CA THR A 78 -15.79 -0.45 2.72
C THR A 78 -16.24 0.19 4.05
N ILE A 79 -15.33 0.82 4.79
CA ILE A 79 -15.63 1.51 6.07
C ILE A 79 -16.66 2.63 5.87
N LEU A 80 -16.54 3.46 4.84
CA LEU A 80 -17.46 4.57 4.59
C LEU A 80 -18.87 4.13 4.16
N THR A 81 -19.06 2.87 3.81
CA THR A 81 -20.40 2.31 3.57
C THR A 81 -21.19 2.22 4.86
N ASP A 82 -20.56 1.80 5.97
CA ASP A 82 -21.14 1.77 7.32
C ASP A 82 -20.00 1.77 8.35
N VAL A 83 -19.70 2.92 8.91
CA VAL A 83 -18.60 3.10 9.88
C VAL A 83 -18.84 2.29 11.17
N GLU A 84 -20.09 2.14 11.60
CA GLU A 84 -20.41 1.40 12.83
C GLU A 84 -20.30 -0.12 12.65
N ALA A 85 -20.44 -0.62 11.43
CA ALA A 85 -20.29 -2.03 11.09
C ALA A 85 -18.86 -2.38 10.63
N GLY A 86 -17.98 -1.40 10.54
CA GLY A 86 -16.58 -1.57 10.16
C GLY A 86 -15.77 -2.35 11.19
N ALA A 87 -14.52 -2.70 10.83
CA ALA A 87 -13.60 -3.35 11.76
C ALA A 87 -13.11 -2.39 12.84
N ASP A 88 -12.83 -2.94 14.03
CA ASP A 88 -12.22 -2.18 15.13
C ASP A 88 -10.77 -1.79 14.84
N VAL A 89 -10.07 -2.61 14.05
CA VAL A 89 -8.71 -2.38 13.59
C VAL A 89 -8.61 -2.76 12.12
N TYR A 90 -8.09 -1.86 11.30
CA TYR A 90 -7.91 -2.11 9.87
C TYR A 90 -6.72 -1.36 9.30
N ALA A 91 -6.15 -1.91 8.21
CA ALA A 91 -5.07 -1.26 7.47
C ALA A 91 -5.64 -0.40 6.34
N PHE A 92 -4.98 0.72 6.04
CA PHE A 92 -5.34 1.61 4.93
C PHE A 92 -4.10 2.36 4.40
N ALA A 93 -4.20 2.88 3.17
CA ALA A 93 -3.15 3.71 2.56
C ALA A 93 -3.31 5.19 2.96
N ASP A 94 -2.20 5.93 3.00
CA ASP A 94 -2.11 7.30 3.49
C ASP A 94 -3.03 8.30 2.77
N ASP A 95 -3.29 8.11 1.49
CA ASP A 95 -4.22 8.93 0.69
C ASP A 95 -5.68 8.85 1.18
N GLN A 96 -6.03 7.83 1.96
CA GLN A 96 -7.36 7.61 2.50
C GLN A 96 -7.61 8.34 3.84
N LEU A 97 -6.54 8.75 4.53
CA LEU A 97 -6.61 9.32 5.88
C LEU A 97 -7.58 10.51 6.00
N PRO A 98 -7.56 11.52 5.10
CA PRO A 98 -8.44 12.69 5.25
C PRO A 98 -9.93 12.34 5.25
N ASP A 99 -10.34 11.42 4.37
CA ASP A 99 -11.73 10.99 4.27
C ASP A 99 -12.18 10.19 5.50
N LEU A 100 -11.31 9.28 5.99
CA LEU A 100 -11.57 8.49 7.19
C LEU A 100 -11.67 9.36 8.45
N VAL A 101 -10.78 10.35 8.61
CA VAL A 101 -10.85 11.31 9.72
C VAL A 101 -12.12 12.15 9.65
N LYS A 102 -12.47 12.66 8.46
CA LYS A 102 -13.69 13.44 8.24
C LYS A 102 -14.97 12.67 8.56
N ALA A 103 -14.96 11.36 8.29
CA ALA A 103 -16.08 10.48 8.59
C ALA A 103 -16.15 10.05 10.07
N GLY A 104 -15.12 10.35 10.88
CA GLY A 104 -15.01 9.88 12.27
C GLY A 104 -14.70 8.39 12.38
N ALA A 105 -14.12 7.80 11.33
CA ALA A 105 -13.77 6.38 11.27
C ALA A 105 -12.42 6.05 11.92
N LEU A 106 -11.65 7.06 12.35
CA LEU A 106 -10.37 6.91 13.04
C LEU A 106 -10.38 7.59 14.40
N LEU A 107 -9.74 6.98 15.36
CA LEU A 107 -9.51 7.57 16.67
C LEU A 107 -8.40 8.63 16.60
N LYS A 108 -8.61 9.74 17.28
CA LYS A 108 -7.55 10.71 17.54
C LYS A 108 -6.66 10.17 18.67
N LEU A 109 -5.47 9.66 18.33
CA LEU A 109 -4.62 8.92 19.26
C LEU A 109 -4.12 9.76 20.44
N ASP A 110 -4.01 11.08 20.26
CA ASP A 110 -3.65 12.01 21.33
C ASP A 110 -4.66 11.98 22.51
N ASP A 111 -5.94 11.72 22.23
CA ASP A 111 -6.98 11.65 23.26
C ASP A 111 -6.91 10.35 24.08
N TYR A 112 -6.10 9.38 23.63
CA TYR A 112 -5.95 8.04 24.20
C TYR A 112 -4.52 7.77 24.70
N ALA A 113 -3.73 8.80 24.96
CA ALA A 113 -2.34 8.67 25.39
C ALA A 113 -2.16 7.80 26.65
N GLU A 114 -3.15 7.82 27.58
CA GLU A 114 -3.14 6.96 28.78
C GLU A 114 -3.29 5.47 28.43
N ALA A 115 -4.08 5.13 27.39
CA ALA A 115 -4.25 3.75 26.96
C ALA A 115 -2.96 3.17 26.33
N LEU A 116 -2.13 4.00 25.69
CA LEU A 116 -0.83 3.58 25.18
C LEU A 116 0.14 3.13 26.29
N GLN A 117 0.01 3.70 27.50
CA GLN A 117 0.83 3.27 28.65
C GLN A 117 0.49 1.84 29.08
N LEU A 118 -0.74 1.36 28.85
CA LEU A 118 -1.10 -0.05 29.09
C LEU A 118 -0.35 -1.00 28.16
N ALA A 119 0.10 -0.50 27.01
CA ALA A 119 0.92 -1.24 26.05
C ALA A 119 2.43 -1.00 26.24
N ASP A 120 2.86 -0.38 27.35
CA ASP A 120 4.24 -0.01 27.65
C ASP A 120 4.86 0.92 26.60
N THR A 121 4.07 1.85 26.03
CA THR A 121 4.51 2.80 25.00
C THR A 121 3.87 4.18 25.19
N THR A 122 4.38 5.17 24.49
CA THR A 122 3.85 6.54 24.44
C THR A 122 3.72 6.99 22.98
N LEU A 123 2.99 8.08 22.71
CA LEU A 123 2.96 8.69 21.37
C LEU A 123 4.36 9.15 20.92
N ASP A 124 5.20 9.63 21.83
CA ASP A 124 6.56 10.01 21.51
C ASP A 124 7.42 8.81 21.12
N ASP A 125 7.23 7.65 21.77
CA ASP A 125 7.90 6.40 21.39
C ASP A 125 7.44 5.95 20.01
N VAL A 126 6.14 6.07 19.70
CA VAL A 126 5.58 5.76 18.36
C VAL A 126 6.21 6.67 17.32
N LYS A 127 6.25 7.99 17.55
CA LYS A 127 6.84 8.95 16.62
C LYS A 127 8.34 8.70 16.44
N ALA A 128 9.07 8.43 17.49
CA ALA A 128 10.51 8.16 17.45
C ALA A 128 10.89 6.83 16.78
N ALA A 129 9.98 5.86 16.77
CA ALA A 129 10.20 4.54 16.17
C ALA A 129 9.95 4.50 14.66
N ASN A 130 9.34 5.54 14.08
CA ASN A 130 8.92 5.61 12.69
C ASN A 130 9.63 6.71 11.92
N VAL A 131 9.60 6.65 10.59
CA VAL A 131 10.13 7.72 9.74
C VAL A 131 9.22 8.95 9.83
N GLU A 132 9.83 10.14 9.82
CA GLU A 132 9.15 11.43 9.97
C GLU A 132 7.99 11.57 8.96
N GLY A 133 8.22 11.26 7.68
CA GLY A 133 7.18 11.38 6.65
C GLY A 133 5.94 10.50 6.90
N ALA A 134 6.10 9.31 7.52
CA ALA A 134 4.95 8.46 7.88
C ALA A 134 4.15 9.05 9.07
N ILE A 135 4.83 9.71 10.00
CA ILE A 135 4.16 10.43 11.09
C ILE A 135 3.44 11.66 10.57
N ASP A 136 4.09 12.44 9.71
CA ASP A 136 3.49 13.63 9.10
C ASP A 136 2.24 13.29 8.30
N ALA A 137 2.31 12.24 7.47
CA ALA A 137 1.18 11.78 6.66
C ALA A 137 0.02 11.20 7.50
N ALA A 138 0.27 10.73 8.74
CA ALA A 138 -0.76 10.28 9.69
C ALA A 138 -1.29 11.39 10.59
N THR A 139 -0.81 12.64 10.41
CA THR A 139 -1.13 13.76 11.30
C THR A 139 -2.03 14.77 10.59
N ILE A 140 -3.20 15.07 11.19
CA ILE A 140 -4.10 16.14 10.76
C ILE A 140 -4.31 17.10 11.93
N ASP A 141 -4.17 18.41 11.68
CA ASP A 141 -4.32 19.46 12.68
C ASP A 141 -3.46 19.24 13.94
N GLY A 142 -2.25 18.70 13.75
CA GLY A 142 -1.28 18.44 14.81
C GLY A 142 -1.55 17.19 15.65
N SER A 143 -2.55 16.39 15.32
CA SER A 143 -2.92 15.15 16.03
C SER A 143 -2.68 13.92 15.16
N LEU A 144 -2.17 12.85 15.78
CA LEU A 144 -1.94 11.57 15.13
C LEU A 144 -3.23 10.73 15.09
N TYR A 145 -3.56 10.17 13.92
CA TYR A 145 -4.78 9.37 13.72
C TYR A 145 -4.52 7.91 13.34
N ALA A 146 -3.28 7.55 13.06
CA ALA A 146 -2.96 6.18 12.69
C ALA A 146 -1.55 5.78 13.11
N PHE A 147 -1.32 4.49 13.28
CA PHE A 147 -0.02 3.92 13.57
C PHE A 147 0.67 3.53 12.27
N PRO A 148 1.89 4.04 11.96
CA PRO A 148 2.62 3.62 10.77
C PRO A 148 2.91 2.12 10.77
N ARG A 149 2.54 1.45 9.67
CA ARG A 149 2.77 0.04 9.42
C ARG A 149 3.92 -0.20 8.45
N ALA A 150 3.93 0.53 7.33
CA ALA A 150 4.96 0.45 6.31
C ALA A 150 5.24 1.81 5.67
N ALA A 151 6.51 2.05 5.32
CA ALA A 151 6.98 3.28 4.67
C ALA A 151 7.52 3.00 3.24
N ASP A 152 7.10 1.89 2.65
CA ASP A 152 7.57 1.38 1.36
C ASP A 152 6.41 1.09 0.38
N ASN A 153 5.28 1.78 0.56
CA ASN A 153 4.11 1.65 -0.31
C ASN A 153 4.35 2.31 -1.67
N GLY A 154 5.13 1.63 -2.49
CA GLY A 154 5.49 2.05 -3.84
C GLY A 154 5.68 0.84 -4.74
N TYR A 155 5.82 1.08 -6.05
CA TYR A 155 5.96 0.02 -7.05
C TYR A 155 7.15 0.28 -7.98
N PHE A 156 7.64 -0.80 -8.57
CA PHE A 156 8.77 -0.85 -9.47
C PHE A 156 8.64 -2.04 -10.42
N LEU A 157 9.64 -2.32 -11.25
CA LEU A 157 9.62 -3.43 -12.18
C LEU A 157 10.31 -4.66 -11.58
N TYR A 158 9.59 -5.79 -11.48
CA TYR A 158 10.15 -7.13 -11.34
C TYR A 158 10.32 -7.77 -12.72
N TYR A 159 11.39 -8.51 -12.93
CA TYR A 159 11.61 -9.24 -14.18
C TYR A 159 12.47 -10.50 -13.99
N ASP A 160 12.27 -11.46 -14.86
CA ASP A 160 13.08 -12.66 -14.96
C ASP A 160 14.33 -12.35 -15.81
N SER A 161 15.48 -12.18 -15.16
CA SER A 161 16.76 -11.86 -15.82
C SER A 161 17.31 -13.01 -16.69
N SER A 162 16.75 -14.21 -16.59
CA SER A 162 17.05 -15.30 -17.52
C SER A 162 16.38 -15.13 -18.89
N VAL A 163 15.34 -14.28 -18.95
CA VAL A 163 14.53 -14.00 -20.14
C VAL A 163 14.75 -12.59 -20.66
N ILE A 164 14.81 -11.62 -19.74
CA ILE A 164 14.90 -10.18 -20.02
C ILE A 164 16.22 -9.65 -19.48
N SER A 165 17.08 -9.11 -20.35
CA SER A 165 18.31 -8.44 -19.90
C SER A 165 18.01 -7.13 -19.18
N GLU A 166 18.94 -6.66 -18.33
CA GLU A 166 18.83 -5.36 -17.67
C GLU A 166 18.66 -4.21 -18.67
N GLU A 167 19.34 -4.28 -19.82
CA GLU A 167 19.20 -3.31 -20.89
C GLU A 167 17.78 -3.34 -21.51
N ALA A 168 17.20 -4.54 -21.70
CA ALA A 168 15.86 -4.68 -22.23
C ALA A 168 14.81 -4.20 -21.22
N ALA A 169 15.05 -4.32 -19.92
CA ALA A 169 14.17 -3.82 -18.86
C ALA A 169 14.15 -2.28 -18.76
N ALA A 170 15.05 -1.56 -19.43
CA ALA A 170 15.18 -0.11 -19.30
C ALA A 170 14.09 0.69 -20.04
N SER A 171 13.41 0.13 -21.04
CA SER A 171 12.30 0.79 -21.75
C SER A 171 11.13 -0.15 -21.98
N TRP A 172 9.91 0.38 -22.04
CA TRP A 172 8.71 -0.42 -22.36
C TRP A 172 8.82 -1.10 -23.72
N ASP A 173 9.40 -0.43 -24.72
CA ASP A 173 9.55 -0.98 -26.07
C ASP A 173 10.42 -2.23 -26.07
N SER A 174 11.62 -2.14 -25.49
CA SER A 174 12.57 -3.28 -25.43
C SER A 174 12.09 -4.39 -24.48
N LEU A 175 11.42 -4.03 -23.39
CA LEU A 175 10.84 -4.95 -22.41
C LEU A 175 9.76 -5.83 -23.05
N LEU A 176 8.81 -5.18 -23.75
CA LEU A 176 7.72 -5.89 -24.44
C LEU A 176 8.25 -6.74 -25.60
N GLU A 177 9.24 -6.24 -26.36
CA GLU A 177 9.87 -7.04 -27.42
C GLU A 177 10.58 -8.29 -26.87
N ALA A 178 11.27 -8.17 -25.74
CA ALA A 178 11.95 -9.32 -25.12
C ALA A 178 10.93 -10.34 -24.58
N ALA A 179 9.85 -9.88 -23.95
CA ALA A 179 8.78 -10.75 -23.47
C ALA A 179 8.06 -11.47 -24.62
N ASP A 180 7.75 -10.79 -25.71
CA ASP A 180 7.11 -11.38 -26.90
C ASP A 180 8.00 -12.49 -27.52
N LYS A 181 9.29 -12.23 -27.67
CA LYS A 181 10.26 -13.24 -28.16
C LYS A 181 10.31 -14.49 -27.29
N ALA A 182 10.07 -14.35 -26.01
CA ALA A 182 10.01 -15.46 -25.05
C ALA A 182 8.63 -16.12 -24.97
N GLY A 183 7.63 -15.61 -25.70
CA GLY A 183 6.24 -16.08 -25.62
C GLY A 183 5.58 -15.80 -24.27
N LYS A 184 6.07 -14.78 -23.57
CA LYS A 184 5.59 -14.36 -22.24
C LYS A 184 4.99 -12.95 -22.29
N LYS A 185 4.50 -12.47 -21.14
CA LYS A 185 3.85 -11.17 -20.99
C LYS A 185 4.57 -10.28 -19.99
N VAL A 186 4.26 -8.98 -20.07
CA VAL A 186 4.57 -7.98 -19.06
C VAL A 186 3.26 -7.51 -18.43
N GLY A 187 3.10 -7.74 -17.12
CA GLY A 187 1.88 -7.44 -16.37
C GLY A 187 1.91 -6.07 -15.70
N MET A 188 0.78 -5.35 -15.74
CA MET A 188 0.58 -4.15 -14.96
C MET A 188 -0.91 -3.90 -14.70
N THR A 189 -1.27 -3.41 -13.51
CA THR A 189 -2.63 -3.01 -13.12
C THR A 189 -2.94 -1.59 -13.62
N LEU A 190 -3.04 -1.43 -14.94
CA LEU A 190 -3.15 -0.11 -15.56
C LEU A 190 -4.51 0.58 -15.33
N ALA A 191 -5.57 -0.17 -15.01
CA ALA A 191 -6.88 0.41 -14.70
C ALA A 191 -6.91 1.20 -13.38
N SER A 192 -5.93 0.98 -12.49
CA SER A 192 -5.79 1.71 -11.24
C SER A 192 -5.13 3.07 -11.46
N GLY A 193 -5.73 4.14 -10.89
CA GLY A 193 -5.15 5.48 -10.86
C GLY A 193 -3.79 5.53 -10.17
N TRP A 194 -3.59 4.70 -9.15
CA TRP A 194 -2.32 4.54 -8.45
C TRP A 194 -1.18 4.19 -9.41
N TYR A 195 -1.37 3.19 -10.27
CA TYR A 195 -0.34 2.77 -11.21
C TYR A 195 -0.22 3.68 -12.44
N ASN A 196 -1.35 4.11 -13.03
CA ASN A 196 -1.30 4.88 -14.27
C ASN A 196 -0.80 6.32 -14.07
N ALA A 197 -0.92 6.89 -12.87
CA ALA A 197 -0.38 8.20 -12.51
C ALA A 197 1.14 8.31 -12.76
N SER A 198 1.87 7.22 -12.65
CA SER A 198 3.32 7.17 -12.88
C SER A 198 3.75 7.65 -14.27
N PHE A 199 2.93 7.43 -15.28
CA PHE A 199 3.20 7.93 -16.64
C PHE A 199 3.11 9.44 -16.70
N PHE A 200 2.09 10.02 -16.05
CA PHE A 200 1.91 11.48 -16.00
C PHE A 200 2.99 12.15 -15.15
N TYR A 201 3.33 11.58 -13.98
CA TYR A 201 4.41 12.13 -13.15
C TYR A 201 5.77 12.06 -13.84
N GLY A 202 6.05 10.98 -14.56
CA GLY A 202 7.25 10.87 -15.38
C GLY A 202 7.35 11.93 -16.47
N ALA A 203 6.22 12.35 -17.04
CA ALA A 203 6.12 13.41 -18.03
C ALA A 203 6.02 14.83 -17.43
N GLY A 204 6.27 15.00 -16.11
CA GLY A 204 6.31 16.30 -15.46
C GLY A 204 4.95 16.88 -15.07
N PHE A 205 3.88 16.06 -15.05
CA PHE A 205 2.61 16.44 -14.44
C PHE A 205 2.65 16.27 -12.93
N THR A 206 1.81 17.01 -12.23
CA THR A 206 1.71 16.96 -10.76
C THR A 206 0.25 16.84 -10.33
N THR A 207 0.07 16.43 -9.09
CA THR A 207 -1.18 16.56 -8.34
C THR A 207 -0.91 17.32 -7.05
N GLY A 208 -1.92 17.96 -6.49
CA GLY A 208 -1.80 18.65 -5.21
C GLY A 208 -3.13 18.66 -4.47
N LEU A 209 -3.07 18.53 -3.16
CA LEU A 209 -4.22 18.74 -2.28
C LEU A 209 -4.27 20.24 -1.92
N ASN A 210 -5.43 20.86 -2.12
CA ASN A 210 -5.68 22.25 -1.76
C ASN A 210 -6.18 22.36 -0.32
N ASP A 211 -6.04 23.53 0.29
CA ASP A 211 -6.48 23.81 1.67
C ASP A 211 -7.99 23.58 1.89
N ASP A 212 -8.79 23.65 0.83
CA ASP A 212 -10.24 23.39 0.88
C ASP A 212 -10.60 21.90 0.71
N GLY A 213 -9.59 21.02 0.64
CA GLY A 213 -9.75 19.58 0.47
C GLY A 213 -10.03 19.15 -0.97
N THR A 214 -9.97 20.05 -1.95
CA THR A 214 -10.04 19.68 -3.37
C THR A 214 -8.67 19.28 -3.91
N THR A 215 -8.64 18.52 -5.01
CA THR A 215 -7.40 18.11 -5.67
C THR A 215 -7.17 18.92 -6.95
N THR A 216 -5.99 19.51 -7.08
CA THR A 216 -5.51 20.05 -8.35
C THR A 216 -4.88 18.92 -9.17
N MET A 217 -5.39 18.70 -10.39
CA MET A 217 -4.89 17.69 -11.32
C MET A 217 -5.12 18.20 -12.77
N ASP A 218 -4.16 18.92 -13.32
CA ASP A 218 -4.26 19.51 -14.67
C ASP A 218 -3.57 18.61 -15.72
N TRP A 219 -3.99 17.36 -15.79
CA TRP A 219 -3.41 16.37 -16.71
C TRP A 219 -3.94 16.45 -18.15
N ASN A 220 -4.94 17.27 -18.42
CA ASN A 220 -5.44 17.58 -19.76
C ASN A 220 -4.72 18.77 -20.41
N GLY A 221 -3.83 19.43 -19.67
CA GLY A 221 -3.02 20.56 -20.10
C GLY A 221 -1.65 20.16 -20.66
N THR A 222 -0.68 21.00 -20.40
CA THR A 222 0.73 20.80 -20.75
C THR A 222 1.57 20.79 -19.47
N SER A 223 2.41 19.79 -19.30
CA SER A 223 3.28 19.65 -18.14
C SER A 223 4.40 20.68 -18.09
N ALA A 224 5.11 20.75 -16.96
CA ALA A 224 6.29 21.60 -16.81
C ALA A 224 7.41 21.25 -17.82
N ASP A 225 7.48 20.00 -18.26
CA ASP A 225 8.47 19.53 -19.24
C ASP A 225 8.00 19.71 -20.70
N GLY A 226 6.80 20.28 -20.90
CA GLY A 226 6.27 20.62 -22.20
C GLY A 226 5.49 19.52 -22.92
N TYR A 227 5.22 18.39 -22.26
CA TYR A 227 4.40 17.31 -22.80
C TYR A 227 2.92 17.57 -22.57
N THR A 228 2.07 17.19 -23.54
CA THR A 228 0.62 17.23 -23.33
C THR A 228 0.11 15.93 -22.70
N GLY A 229 -0.96 16.00 -21.90
CA GLY A 229 -1.60 14.81 -21.37
C GLY A 229 -2.07 13.84 -22.45
N VAL A 230 -2.44 14.36 -23.62
CA VAL A 230 -2.80 13.54 -24.80
C VAL A 230 -1.62 12.72 -25.29
N ASP A 231 -0.40 13.27 -25.29
CA ASP A 231 0.79 12.55 -25.74
C ASP A 231 1.19 11.46 -24.73
N VAL A 232 0.99 11.70 -23.43
CA VAL A 232 1.16 10.67 -22.39
C VAL A 232 0.19 9.51 -22.61
N VAL A 233 -1.09 9.80 -22.84
CA VAL A 233 -2.11 8.76 -23.10
C VAL A 233 -1.79 7.98 -24.37
N LYS A 234 -1.28 8.64 -25.44
CA LYS A 234 -0.85 7.91 -26.65
C LYS A 234 0.29 6.94 -26.35
N GLY A 235 1.32 7.34 -25.56
CA GLY A 235 2.38 6.44 -25.13
C GLY A 235 1.85 5.25 -24.32
N MET A 236 0.90 5.47 -23.43
CA MET A 236 0.21 4.39 -22.71
C MET A 236 -0.56 3.46 -23.66
N LEU A 237 -1.23 4.01 -24.68
CA LEU A 237 -1.96 3.21 -25.68
C LEU A 237 -0.99 2.37 -26.54
N ASP A 238 0.17 2.89 -26.89
CA ASP A 238 1.19 2.13 -27.63
C ASP A 238 1.67 0.92 -26.83
N ILE A 239 1.91 1.09 -25.51
CA ILE A 239 2.24 -0.01 -24.60
C ILE A 239 1.11 -1.04 -24.54
N THR A 240 -0.12 -0.59 -24.28
CA THR A 240 -1.26 -1.50 -24.06
C THR A 240 -1.76 -2.18 -25.33
N SER A 241 -1.45 -1.63 -26.49
CA SER A 241 -1.75 -2.23 -27.79
C SER A 241 -0.76 -3.34 -28.17
N ASN A 242 0.36 -3.45 -27.47
CA ASN A 242 1.35 -4.50 -27.72
C ASN A 242 0.81 -5.86 -27.24
N PRO A 243 0.88 -6.93 -28.08
CA PRO A 243 0.40 -8.26 -27.68
C PRO A 243 1.10 -8.84 -26.45
N ALA A 244 2.34 -8.42 -26.14
CA ALA A 244 3.05 -8.87 -24.95
C ALA A 244 2.64 -8.14 -23.67
N PHE A 245 1.87 -7.04 -23.75
CA PHE A 245 1.31 -6.41 -22.58
C PHE A 245 0.12 -7.22 -22.03
N MET A 246 0.02 -7.30 -20.70
CA MET A 246 -1.11 -7.90 -19.99
C MET A 246 -1.67 -6.89 -19.00
N ALA A 247 -2.88 -6.42 -19.26
CA ALA A 247 -3.64 -5.69 -18.25
C ALA A 247 -4.08 -6.68 -17.17
N VAL A 248 -3.60 -6.47 -15.95
CA VAL A 248 -3.90 -7.32 -14.79
C VAL A 248 -4.91 -6.61 -13.90
N ALA A 249 -5.85 -7.36 -13.35
CA ALA A 249 -6.79 -6.83 -12.37
C ALA A 249 -6.06 -6.46 -11.07
N ASP A 250 -6.61 -5.56 -10.28
CA ASP A 250 -6.03 -5.20 -8.99
C ASP A 250 -6.00 -6.43 -8.06
N GLY A 251 -4.88 -6.62 -7.38
CA GLY A 251 -4.64 -7.78 -6.53
C GLY A 251 -4.33 -9.11 -7.25
N ASP A 252 -4.30 -9.16 -8.60
CA ASP A 252 -4.13 -10.43 -9.35
C ASP A 252 -2.70 -10.66 -9.88
N ILE A 253 -1.75 -9.76 -9.63
CA ILE A 253 -0.34 -9.92 -10.07
C ILE A 253 0.27 -11.20 -9.51
N SER A 254 0.05 -11.52 -8.23
CA SER A 254 0.54 -12.76 -7.60
C SER A 254 0.08 -14.02 -8.34
N ASN A 255 -1.21 -14.09 -8.72
CA ASN A 255 -1.75 -15.22 -9.48
C ASN A 255 -1.12 -15.33 -10.88
N GLN A 256 -0.90 -14.19 -11.56
CA GLN A 256 -0.28 -14.18 -12.88
C GLN A 256 1.21 -14.58 -12.82
N LEU A 257 1.93 -14.19 -11.78
CA LEU A 257 3.29 -14.65 -11.49
C LEU A 257 3.31 -16.17 -11.26
N ALA A 258 2.46 -16.68 -10.36
CA ALA A 258 2.36 -18.10 -10.05
C ALA A 258 1.99 -18.97 -11.27
N SER A 259 1.20 -18.43 -12.22
CA SER A 259 0.84 -19.11 -13.46
C SER A 259 2.01 -19.28 -14.43
N GLY A 260 3.13 -18.56 -14.23
CA GLY A 260 4.31 -18.58 -15.11
C GLY A 260 4.11 -17.83 -16.43
N ASN A 261 3.02 -17.07 -16.60
CA ASN A 261 2.75 -16.32 -17.83
C ASN A 261 3.58 -15.04 -17.97
N LEU A 262 4.04 -14.47 -16.85
CA LEU A 262 4.79 -13.23 -16.84
C LEU A 262 6.29 -13.46 -16.98
N ALA A 263 6.97 -12.61 -17.75
CA ALA A 263 8.41 -12.43 -17.73
C ALA A 263 8.80 -11.19 -16.93
N ALA A 264 7.86 -10.25 -16.74
CA ALA A 264 8.01 -9.07 -15.92
C ALA A 264 6.66 -8.57 -15.44
N CYS A 265 6.66 -7.80 -14.35
CA CYS A 265 5.47 -7.08 -13.88
C CYS A 265 5.83 -5.81 -13.11
N VAL A 266 4.92 -4.85 -13.15
CA VAL A 266 4.96 -3.70 -12.26
C VAL A 266 4.17 -4.03 -11.02
N SER A 267 4.86 -4.08 -9.87
CA SER A 267 4.27 -4.29 -8.55
C SER A 267 5.19 -3.77 -7.44
N GLY A 268 4.74 -3.84 -6.20
CA GLY A 268 5.48 -3.36 -5.04
C GLY A 268 6.08 -4.47 -4.19
N THR A 269 6.56 -4.10 -3.00
CA THR A 269 7.22 -5.02 -2.05
C THR A 269 6.31 -6.16 -1.57
N TRP A 270 5.00 -5.99 -1.66
CA TRP A 270 3.99 -7.00 -1.30
C TRP A 270 4.07 -8.26 -2.19
N ASP A 271 4.49 -8.13 -3.46
CA ASP A 271 4.67 -9.26 -4.39
C ASP A 271 6.11 -9.80 -4.44
N ALA A 272 7.04 -9.31 -3.62
CA ALA A 272 8.46 -9.67 -3.69
C ALA A 272 8.70 -11.17 -3.53
N MET A 273 8.02 -11.82 -2.58
CA MET A 273 8.17 -13.26 -2.35
C MET A 273 7.62 -14.08 -3.50
N THR A 274 6.44 -13.71 -4.00
CA THR A 274 5.81 -14.37 -5.15
C THR A 274 6.62 -14.21 -6.43
N ALA A 275 7.17 -13.01 -6.66
CA ALA A 275 8.08 -12.76 -7.79
C ALA A 275 9.37 -13.56 -7.68
N GLN A 276 9.94 -13.67 -6.46
CA GLN A 276 11.12 -14.51 -6.23
C GLN A 276 10.84 -15.99 -6.46
N GLU A 277 9.70 -16.49 -6.03
CA GLU A 277 9.29 -17.87 -6.27
C GLU A 277 9.06 -18.14 -7.77
N ALA A 278 8.40 -17.21 -8.47
CA ALA A 278 8.07 -17.35 -9.87
C ALA A 278 9.30 -17.29 -10.80
N PHE A 279 10.26 -16.42 -10.50
CA PHE A 279 11.44 -16.20 -11.35
C PHE A 279 12.69 -16.98 -10.87
N GLY A 280 12.68 -17.52 -9.66
CA GLY A 280 13.77 -18.33 -9.11
C GLY A 280 15.13 -17.61 -9.17
N ASP A 281 16.13 -18.27 -9.77
CA ASP A 281 17.47 -17.70 -9.93
C ASP A 281 17.50 -16.48 -10.87
N GLY A 282 16.46 -16.27 -11.68
CA GLY A 282 16.29 -15.12 -12.57
C GLY A 282 15.66 -13.89 -11.89
N TYR A 283 15.26 -13.99 -10.62
CA TYR A 283 14.63 -12.87 -9.92
C TYR A 283 15.47 -11.61 -9.94
N ALA A 284 14.92 -10.55 -10.49
CA ALA A 284 15.54 -9.23 -10.54
C ALA A 284 14.48 -8.13 -10.40
N ALA A 285 14.91 -6.98 -9.91
CA ALA A 285 14.07 -5.81 -9.78
C ALA A 285 14.84 -4.54 -10.16
N THR A 286 14.13 -3.58 -10.77
CA THR A 286 14.69 -2.30 -11.17
C THR A 286 13.63 -1.21 -11.15
N LYS A 287 14.05 0.05 -11.34
CA LYS A 287 13.12 1.16 -11.51
C LYS A 287 12.17 0.91 -12.71
N LEU A 288 11.07 1.64 -12.76
CA LEU A 288 10.13 1.59 -13.89
C LEU A 288 10.84 1.93 -15.21
N PRO A 289 10.43 1.33 -16.35
CA PRO A 289 11.03 1.59 -17.65
C PRO A 289 10.79 3.02 -18.15
N THR A 290 11.54 3.48 -19.12
CA THR A 290 11.18 4.63 -19.93
C THR A 290 10.04 4.26 -20.89
N PHE A 291 9.26 5.27 -21.32
CA PHE A 291 8.21 5.14 -22.32
C PHE A 291 8.25 6.30 -23.31
N THR A 292 7.66 6.12 -24.48
CA THR A 292 7.64 7.13 -25.52
C THR A 292 6.54 8.16 -25.30
N VAL A 293 6.87 9.45 -25.25
CA VAL A 293 5.94 10.58 -25.21
C VAL A 293 6.28 11.52 -26.37
N GLY A 294 5.43 11.57 -27.39
CA GLY A 294 5.79 12.25 -28.65
C GLY A 294 6.99 11.58 -29.30
N ASP A 295 8.07 12.33 -29.49
CA ASP A 295 9.34 11.82 -30.06
C ASP A 295 10.42 11.55 -28.99
N ALA A 296 10.08 11.63 -27.70
CA ALA A 296 11.05 11.50 -26.59
C ALA A 296 10.85 10.23 -25.77
N GLN A 297 11.95 9.70 -25.24
CA GLN A 297 11.95 8.67 -24.21
C GLN A 297 11.90 9.35 -22.84
N VAL A 298 10.85 9.10 -22.07
CA VAL A 298 10.59 9.71 -20.77
C VAL A 298 10.67 8.64 -19.69
N GLN A 299 11.35 8.91 -18.60
CA GLN A 299 11.39 8.01 -17.46
C GLN A 299 10.01 7.97 -16.82
N GLN A 300 9.38 6.80 -16.77
CA GLN A 300 8.15 6.62 -16.00
C GLN A 300 8.42 6.96 -14.54
N GLY A 301 7.59 7.80 -13.93
CA GLY A 301 7.68 8.18 -12.54
C GLY A 301 7.33 7.02 -11.61
N SER A 302 7.60 7.19 -10.34
CA SER A 302 7.11 6.27 -9.30
C SER A 302 6.20 7.00 -8.34
N VAL A 303 5.27 6.27 -7.75
CA VAL A 303 4.45 6.72 -6.64
C VAL A 303 4.86 5.91 -5.42
N ALA A 304 5.02 6.59 -4.31
CA ALA A 304 5.30 5.97 -3.02
C ALA A 304 4.44 6.64 -1.96
N GLY A 305 4.14 5.92 -0.91
CA GLY A 305 3.34 6.39 0.21
C GLY A 305 3.56 5.53 1.44
N TYR A 306 2.62 5.61 2.37
CA TYR A 306 2.67 4.92 3.64
C TYR A 306 1.43 4.05 3.82
N LYS A 307 1.55 3.02 4.66
CA LYS A 307 0.43 2.19 5.11
C LYS A 307 0.30 2.28 6.63
N TYR A 308 -0.89 2.27 7.07
CA TYR A 308 -1.28 2.37 8.47
C TYR A 308 -2.10 1.17 8.92
#